data_5503712b43e79ee1c0b7a846d239bc37
#
_entry.id   5503712b43e79ee1c0b7a846d239bc37
#
_cell.length_a   1.000
_cell.length_b   1.000
_cell.length_c   1.000
_cell.angle_alpha   90.00
_cell.angle_beta   90.00
_cell.angle_gamma   90.00
#
_symmetry.space_group_name_H-M   'P 1'
#
loop_
_entity.id
_entity.type
_entity.pdbx_description
1 polymer ?
#
loop_
_entity_poly.entity_id
_entity_poly.type
_entity_poly.pdbx_seq_one_letter_code
_entity_poly.pdbx_strand_id
1 'polypeptide(L)'
;MSEFVLQDSRGNTGDRLMFWAKDGAGYTTNLENAQRYTKEQACSQNESRESDLPWPLAYLEALAEWSVDCQYVEPEEVSRELLDATRAHLYASNAWNGNDLVFLTGDGGLTNDLRKAEPFLVTIAVAMAANPVNKVSVIPHLLAVRLARRVIPNGKVKHREALRGTGVILAKPPKYRAPRDRCDHCGVFISDAQRFQDCPKCKGSNAP
;
A
#
# COMPACT_ATOMS: atom_id res chain seq x y z
N MET A 1 -2.33 -1.42 -26.68
CA MET A 1 -1.23 -2.08 -25.94
C MET A 1 -1.62 -2.07 -24.46
N SER A 2 -1.43 -3.17 -23.75
CA SER A 2 -1.75 -3.22 -22.31
C SER A 2 -0.70 -2.45 -21.54
N GLU A 3 -1.13 -1.47 -20.73
CA GLU A 3 -0.25 -0.72 -19.84
C GLU A 3 -0.07 -1.46 -18.50
N PHE A 4 1.09 -1.32 -17.93
CA PHE A 4 1.46 -1.87 -16.63
C PHE A 4 1.90 -0.75 -15.67
N VAL A 5 1.77 -1.03 -14.40
CA VAL A 5 2.43 -0.29 -13.31
C VAL A 5 3.28 -1.25 -12.48
N LEU A 6 4.29 -0.73 -11.80
CA LEU A 6 5.17 -1.54 -10.95
C LEU A 6 4.92 -1.22 -9.49
N GLN A 7 4.55 -2.26 -8.73
CA GLN A 7 4.46 -2.20 -7.28
C GLN A 7 5.84 -2.45 -6.67
N ASP A 8 6.24 -1.66 -5.69
CA ASP A 8 7.30 -2.06 -4.75
C ASP A 8 6.71 -3.00 -3.69
N SER A 9 6.99 -4.29 -3.80
CA SER A 9 6.43 -5.31 -2.90
C SER A 9 7.10 -5.36 -1.52
N ARG A 10 8.11 -4.54 -1.26
CA ARG A 10 8.83 -4.50 0.02
C ARG A 10 8.05 -3.80 1.13
N GLY A 11 7.03 -3.02 0.78
CA GLY A 11 6.19 -2.33 1.74
C GLY A 11 4.87 -1.85 1.17
N ASN A 12 3.97 -1.49 2.07
CA ASN A 12 2.68 -0.87 1.77
C ASN A 12 2.47 0.33 2.69
N THR A 13 1.63 1.26 2.30
CA THR A 13 1.16 2.34 3.17
C THR A 13 -0.22 1.95 3.72
N GLY A 14 -0.27 1.52 4.98
CA GLY A 14 -1.44 0.83 5.49
C GLY A 14 -1.67 -0.47 4.71
N ASP A 15 -2.87 -0.67 4.18
CA ASP A 15 -3.19 -1.79 3.29
C ASP A 15 -3.09 -1.43 1.79
N ARG A 16 -2.56 -0.25 1.42
CA ARG A 16 -2.48 0.24 0.04
C ARG A 16 -1.19 -0.19 -0.64
N LEU A 17 -1.31 -0.69 -1.88
CA LEU A 17 -0.15 -0.95 -2.71
C LEU A 17 0.63 0.34 -2.98
N MET A 18 1.95 0.25 -2.91
CA MET A 18 2.85 1.33 -3.32
C MET A 18 3.38 1.08 -4.72
N PHE A 19 3.30 2.09 -5.57
CA PHE A 19 3.80 2.05 -6.94
C PHE A 19 4.97 3.01 -7.12
N TRP A 20 5.82 2.75 -8.10
CA TRP A 20 6.76 3.73 -8.59
C TRP A 20 6.01 4.92 -9.16
N ALA A 21 6.34 6.12 -8.69
CA ALA A 21 5.74 7.36 -9.16
C ALA A 21 6.34 7.81 -10.49
N LYS A 22 5.55 8.59 -11.26
CA LYS A 22 6.01 9.25 -12.50
C LYS A 22 7.24 10.10 -12.24
N ASP A 23 8.04 10.29 -13.28
CA ASP A 23 9.16 11.22 -13.32
C ASP A 23 10.21 11.01 -12.22
N GLY A 24 10.33 9.79 -11.72
CA GLY A 24 11.29 9.47 -10.67
C GLY A 24 10.97 10.06 -9.30
N ALA A 25 9.72 10.46 -9.04
CA ALA A 25 9.28 11.10 -7.79
C ALA A 25 9.16 10.11 -6.60
N GLY A 26 9.85 8.97 -6.65
CA GLY A 26 9.83 7.95 -5.59
C GLY A 26 8.61 7.04 -5.67
N TYR A 27 7.78 7.02 -4.62
CA TYR A 27 6.66 6.09 -4.50
C TYR A 27 5.33 6.82 -4.31
N THR A 28 4.25 6.19 -4.75
CA THR A 28 2.90 6.71 -4.60
C THR A 28 1.89 5.58 -4.37
N THR A 29 0.86 5.82 -3.58
CA THR A 29 -0.33 4.97 -3.49
C THR A 29 -1.43 5.41 -4.45
N ASN A 30 -1.31 6.62 -5.06
CA ASN A 30 -2.24 7.13 -6.05
C ASN A 30 -1.99 6.49 -7.41
N LEU A 31 -2.93 5.67 -7.90
CA LEU A 31 -2.81 4.97 -9.17
C LEU A 31 -2.63 5.91 -10.37
N GLU A 32 -3.18 7.14 -10.31
CA GLU A 32 -3.02 8.15 -11.37
C GLU A 32 -1.58 8.66 -11.49
N ASN A 33 -0.88 8.72 -10.36
CA ASN A 33 0.50 9.18 -10.28
C ASN A 33 1.52 8.04 -10.46
N ALA A 34 1.06 6.79 -10.60
CA ALA A 34 1.94 5.67 -10.87
C ALA A 34 2.54 5.76 -12.28
N GLN A 35 3.83 5.48 -12.39
CA GLN A 35 4.54 5.39 -13.67
C GLN A 35 3.96 4.28 -14.54
N ARG A 36 3.72 4.58 -15.81
CA ARG A 36 3.21 3.63 -16.80
C ARG A 36 4.37 2.97 -17.54
N TYR A 37 4.23 1.68 -17.79
CA TYR A 37 5.22 0.86 -18.47
C TYR A 37 4.56 0.05 -19.59
N THR A 38 5.30 -0.24 -20.66
CA THR A 38 4.92 -1.33 -21.56
C THR A 38 5.13 -2.67 -20.85
N LYS A 39 4.60 -3.75 -21.41
CA LYS A 39 4.84 -5.11 -20.88
C LYS A 39 6.34 -5.43 -20.83
N GLU A 40 7.07 -5.11 -21.90
CA GLU A 40 8.50 -5.38 -22.05
C GLU A 40 9.31 -4.63 -21.00
N GLN A 41 9.01 -3.34 -20.79
CA GLN A 41 9.65 -2.53 -19.77
C GLN A 41 9.38 -3.06 -18.36
N ALA A 42 8.13 -3.44 -18.07
CA ALA A 42 7.74 -3.98 -16.77
C ALA A 42 8.40 -5.34 -16.48
N CYS A 43 8.52 -6.20 -17.48
CA CYS A 43 9.26 -7.46 -17.36
C CYS A 43 10.75 -7.23 -17.10
N SER A 44 11.40 -6.38 -17.90
CA SER A 44 12.83 -6.06 -17.75
C SER A 44 13.13 -5.45 -16.37
N GLN A 45 12.25 -4.59 -15.86
CA GLN A 45 12.41 -4.03 -14.51
C GLN A 45 12.28 -5.13 -13.43
N ASN A 46 11.29 -6.02 -13.55
CA ASN A 46 11.13 -7.15 -12.61
C ASN A 46 12.29 -8.14 -12.67
N GLU A 47 12.87 -8.39 -13.85
CA GLU A 47 14.09 -9.22 -14.01
C GLU A 47 15.29 -8.59 -13.31
N SER A 48 15.43 -7.28 -13.39
CA SER A 48 16.48 -6.51 -12.71
C SER A 48 16.28 -6.44 -11.20
N ARG A 49 15.01 -6.36 -10.78
CA ARG A 49 14.63 -6.22 -9.37
C ARG A 49 13.32 -6.96 -9.11
N GLU A 50 13.41 -8.16 -8.58
CA GLU A 50 12.29 -9.09 -8.37
C GLU A 50 11.20 -8.56 -7.44
N SER A 51 11.52 -7.57 -6.61
CA SER A 51 10.54 -6.89 -5.74
C SER A 51 9.65 -5.88 -6.47
N ASP A 52 9.99 -5.49 -7.69
CA ASP A 52 9.19 -4.60 -8.52
C ASP A 52 8.18 -5.43 -9.32
N LEU A 53 6.99 -5.61 -8.75
CA LEU A 53 5.97 -6.50 -9.29
C LEU A 53 5.13 -5.81 -10.37
N PRO A 54 5.09 -6.35 -11.61
CA PRO A 54 4.26 -5.82 -12.69
C PRO A 54 2.79 -6.14 -12.49
N TRP A 55 1.95 -5.13 -12.62
CA TRP A 55 0.50 -5.24 -12.60
C TRP A 55 -0.11 -4.66 -13.87
N PRO A 56 -1.00 -5.40 -14.58
CA PRO A 56 -1.80 -4.81 -15.64
C PRO A 56 -2.68 -3.69 -15.10
N LEU A 57 -2.59 -2.50 -15.69
CA LEU A 57 -3.32 -1.33 -15.22
C LEU A 57 -4.83 -1.57 -15.16
N ALA A 58 -5.41 -2.14 -16.22
CA ALA A 58 -6.85 -2.39 -16.31
C ALA A 58 -7.38 -3.32 -15.19
N TYR A 59 -6.55 -4.27 -14.72
CA TYR A 59 -6.90 -5.12 -13.58
C TYR A 59 -6.99 -4.31 -12.29
N LEU A 60 -6.05 -3.42 -12.06
CA LEU A 60 -6.04 -2.58 -10.87
C LEU A 60 -7.17 -1.53 -10.90
N GLU A 61 -7.44 -0.93 -12.06
CA GLU A 61 -8.51 0.05 -12.22
C GLU A 61 -9.89 -0.53 -11.87
N ALA A 62 -10.13 -1.80 -12.19
CA ALA A 62 -11.37 -2.49 -11.85
C ALA A 62 -11.56 -2.72 -10.33
N LEU A 63 -10.46 -2.72 -9.55
CA LEU A 63 -10.45 -2.98 -8.12
C LEU A 63 -10.19 -1.73 -7.27
N ALA A 64 -9.93 -0.58 -7.91
CA ALA A 64 -9.56 0.65 -7.25
C ALA A 64 -10.69 1.17 -6.34
N GLU A 65 -10.30 1.68 -5.19
CA GLU A 65 -11.12 2.47 -4.28
C GLU A 65 -10.77 3.95 -4.39
N TRP A 66 -11.72 4.82 -4.01
CA TRP A 66 -11.50 6.25 -3.92
C TRP A 66 -11.25 6.62 -2.47
N SER A 67 -10.07 7.11 -2.14
CA SER A 67 -9.69 7.49 -0.79
C SER A 67 -9.16 8.91 -0.75
N VAL A 68 -9.32 9.57 0.40
CA VAL A 68 -8.77 10.90 0.67
C VAL A 68 -7.56 10.75 1.57
N ASP A 69 -6.43 11.29 1.15
CA ASP A 69 -5.20 11.33 1.93
C ASP A 69 -5.26 12.47 2.94
N CYS A 70 -5.10 12.14 4.22
CA CYS A 70 -5.15 13.12 5.30
C CYS A 70 -4.07 14.21 5.21
N GLN A 71 -2.97 13.95 4.53
CA GLN A 71 -1.87 14.91 4.35
C GLN A 71 -2.24 16.10 3.45
N TYR A 72 -3.30 15.96 2.64
CA TYR A 72 -3.78 17.01 1.73
C TYR A 72 -5.07 17.66 2.22
N VAL A 73 -5.50 17.37 3.45
CA VAL A 73 -6.70 17.99 4.05
C VAL A 73 -6.26 19.16 4.92
N GLU A 74 -6.35 20.35 4.38
CA GLU A 74 -5.96 21.58 5.06
C GLU A 74 -7.13 22.09 5.94
N PRO A 75 -6.95 22.27 7.28
CA PRO A 75 -8.01 22.69 8.19
C PRO A 75 -8.69 24.01 7.80
N GLU A 76 -7.91 24.97 7.28
CA GLU A 76 -8.41 26.28 6.83
C GLU A 76 -9.31 26.13 5.61
N GLU A 77 -8.97 25.22 4.69
CA GLU A 77 -9.79 24.93 3.50
C GLU A 77 -11.09 24.24 3.90
N VAL A 78 -11.02 23.26 4.80
CA VAL A 78 -12.21 22.60 5.37
C VAL A 78 -13.15 23.63 6.00
N SER A 79 -12.62 24.50 6.84
CA SER A 79 -13.41 25.54 7.55
C SER A 79 -14.08 26.50 6.58
N ARG A 80 -13.36 26.94 5.55
CA ARG A 80 -13.88 27.85 4.52
C ARG A 80 -15.00 27.20 3.71
N GLU A 81 -14.80 25.95 3.25
CA GLU A 81 -15.77 25.28 2.39
C GLU A 81 -16.99 24.77 3.14
N LEU A 82 -16.90 24.55 4.45
CA LEU A 82 -18.07 24.21 5.28
C LEU A 82 -19.12 25.31 5.31
N LEU A 83 -18.75 26.59 5.11
CA LEU A 83 -19.71 27.72 5.13
C LEU A 83 -20.77 27.61 4.01
N ASP A 84 -20.39 27.10 2.86
CA ASP A 84 -21.26 26.98 1.69
C ASP A 84 -21.67 25.53 1.39
N ALA A 85 -21.22 24.56 2.21
CA ALA A 85 -21.50 23.16 1.98
C ALA A 85 -22.95 22.80 2.36
N THR A 86 -23.61 22.01 1.52
CA THR A 86 -24.90 21.39 1.84
C THR A 86 -24.73 20.01 2.46
N ARG A 87 -23.67 19.32 2.09
CA ARG A 87 -23.34 17.97 2.56
C ARG A 87 -21.87 17.87 2.97
N ALA A 88 -21.61 17.00 3.93
CA ALA A 88 -20.28 16.70 4.42
C ALA A 88 -20.16 15.21 4.79
N HIS A 89 -18.95 14.68 4.77
CA HIS A 89 -18.64 13.38 5.31
C HIS A 89 -18.05 13.49 6.71
N LEU A 90 -18.33 12.48 7.52
CA LEU A 90 -17.67 12.28 8.80
C LEU A 90 -16.58 11.24 8.67
N TYR A 91 -15.44 11.47 9.30
CA TYR A 91 -14.34 10.53 9.38
C TYR A 91 -13.84 10.39 10.82
N ALA A 92 -13.35 9.23 11.17
CA ALA A 92 -12.81 8.96 12.51
C ALA A 92 -11.57 9.81 12.78
N SER A 93 -11.55 10.58 13.88
CA SER A 93 -10.45 11.50 14.20
C SER A 93 -9.14 10.77 14.60
N ASN A 94 -9.22 9.48 14.97
CA ASN A 94 -8.10 8.71 15.52
C ASN A 94 -7.84 7.41 14.73
N ALA A 95 -8.34 7.30 13.51
CA ALA A 95 -8.15 6.11 12.68
C ALA A 95 -7.72 6.50 11.27
N TRP A 96 -6.71 5.78 10.77
CA TRP A 96 -6.19 5.93 9.41
C TRP A 96 -5.85 4.55 8.85
N ASN A 97 -5.94 4.42 7.53
CA ASN A 97 -5.39 3.29 6.82
C ASN A 97 -4.17 3.78 6.00
N GLY A 98 -2.98 3.67 6.57
CA GLY A 98 -1.83 4.42 6.08
C GLY A 98 -2.10 5.92 6.22
N ASN A 99 -2.22 6.63 5.10
CA ASN A 99 -2.56 8.05 5.07
C ASN A 99 -4.05 8.29 4.75
N ASP A 100 -4.84 7.26 4.49
CA ASP A 100 -6.23 7.41 4.06
C ASP A 100 -7.16 7.66 5.24
N LEU A 101 -8.09 8.62 5.08
CA LEU A 101 -9.17 8.86 6.02
C LEU A 101 -10.09 7.63 6.13
N VAL A 102 -10.65 7.43 7.32
CA VAL A 102 -11.63 6.38 7.61
C VAL A 102 -12.99 7.03 7.82
N PHE A 103 -13.85 6.91 6.82
CA PHE A 103 -15.17 7.54 6.79
C PHE A 103 -16.24 6.70 7.50
N LEU A 104 -17.30 7.37 7.99
CA LEU A 104 -18.51 6.72 8.47
C LEU A 104 -19.41 6.34 7.28
N THR A 105 -20.04 5.16 7.39
CA THR A 105 -21.10 4.70 6.48
C THR A 105 -22.47 4.97 7.09
N GLY A 106 -23.53 4.91 6.28
CA GLY A 106 -24.92 5.19 6.72
C GLY A 106 -25.46 4.21 7.76
N ASP A 107 -24.90 3.01 7.84
CA ASP A 107 -25.22 1.97 8.83
C ASP A 107 -24.37 2.06 10.11
N GLY A 108 -23.54 3.10 10.24
CA GLY A 108 -22.65 3.30 11.39
C GLY A 108 -21.33 2.52 11.30
N GLY A 109 -21.05 1.85 10.19
CA GLY A 109 -19.77 1.22 9.92
C GLY A 109 -18.67 2.21 9.51
N LEU A 110 -17.50 1.67 9.17
CA LEU A 110 -16.33 2.43 8.73
C LEU A 110 -15.85 1.95 7.36
N THR A 111 -15.38 2.90 6.55
CA THR A 111 -14.84 2.62 5.21
C THR A 111 -13.74 3.60 4.82
N ASN A 112 -12.76 3.15 4.02
CA ASN A 112 -11.80 4.04 3.36
C ASN A 112 -12.21 4.39 1.91
N ASP A 113 -13.24 3.73 1.38
CA ASP A 113 -13.77 4.03 0.04
C ASP A 113 -14.83 5.16 0.15
N LEU A 114 -14.47 6.36 -0.30
CA LEU A 114 -15.34 7.54 -0.27
C LEU A 114 -16.71 7.29 -0.93
N ARG A 115 -16.79 6.39 -1.92
CA ARG A 115 -18.05 6.03 -2.58
C ARG A 115 -19.05 5.31 -1.69
N LYS A 116 -18.57 4.74 -0.57
CA LYS A 116 -19.38 4.04 0.44
C LYS A 116 -19.62 4.90 1.68
N ALA A 117 -18.94 6.04 1.77
CA ALA A 117 -19.09 6.98 2.87
C ALA A 117 -20.43 7.70 2.78
N GLU A 118 -21.13 7.86 3.91
CA GLU A 118 -22.40 8.58 3.97
C GLU A 118 -22.17 10.10 3.84
N PRO A 119 -22.82 10.78 2.89
CA PRO A 119 -22.82 12.24 2.81
C PRO A 119 -23.97 12.83 3.65
N PHE A 120 -23.71 13.14 4.91
CA PHE A 120 -24.65 13.75 5.84
C PHE A 120 -25.00 15.20 5.44
N LEU A 121 -26.17 15.70 5.89
CA LEU A 121 -26.41 17.14 5.87
C LEU A 121 -25.33 17.85 6.72
N VAL A 122 -24.79 18.97 6.23
CA VAL A 122 -23.69 19.67 6.91
C VAL A 122 -24.03 20.02 8.36
N THR A 123 -25.27 20.43 8.64
CA THR A 123 -25.72 20.76 10.00
C THR A 123 -25.65 19.58 10.95
N ILE A 124 -26.00 18.38 10.45
CA ILE A 124 -25.93 17.13 11.22
C ILE A 124 -24.46 16.75 11.43
N ALA A 125 -23.64 16.78 10.36
CA ALA A 125 -22.23 16.42 10.43
C ALA A 125 -21.45 17.32 11.41
N VAL A 126 -21.68 18.64 11.37
CA VAL A 126 -21.05 19.59 12.29
C VAL A 126 -21.50 19.35 13.73
N ALA A 127 -22.79 19.12 13.97
CA ALA A 127 -23.30 18.81 15.31
C ALA A 127 -22.70 17.51 15.86
N MET A 128 -22.55 16.47 15.01
CA MET A 128 -21.92 15.22 15.42
C MET A 128 -20.42 15.40 15.74
N ALA A 129 -19.70 16.18 14.93
CA ALA A 129 -18.28 16.45 15.14
C ALA A 129 -18.02 17.34 16.37
N ALA A 130 -18.95 18.24 16.71
CA ALA A 130 -18.88 19.08 17.91
C ALA A 130 -18.99 18.29 19.23
N ASN A 131 -19.54 17.07 19.20
CA ASN A 131 -19.60 16.21 20.36
C ASN A 131 -18.32 15.36 20.48
N PRO A 132 -17.44 15.62 21.48
CA PRO A 132 -16.14 14.94 21.62
C PRO A 132 -16.25 13.42 21.87
N VAL A 133 -17.43 12.94 22.32
CA VAL A 133 -17.67 11.51 22.54
C VAL A 133 -17.66 10.74 21.21
N ASN A 134 -18.10 11.37 20.13
CA ASN A 134 -18.18 10.72 18.80
C ASN A 134 -16.81 10.46 18.16
N LYS A 135 -15.78 11.22 18.56
CA LYS A 135 -14.40 11.11 18.01
C LYS A 135 -14.37 11.13 16.47
N VAL A 136 -15.17 12.01 15.89
CA VAL A 136 -15.24 12.20 14.44
C VAL A 136 -14.88 13.64 14.07
N SER A 137 -14.36 13.81 12.87
CA SER A 137 -14.11 15.09 12.22
C SER A 137 -14.95 15.19 10.96
N VAL A 138 -15.11 16.41 10.44
CA VAL A 138 -15.96 16.69 9.28
C VAL A 138 -15.13 17.17 8.10
N ILE A 139 -15.52 16.76 6.89
CA ILE A 139 -14.97 17.26 5.63
C ILE A 139 -16.11 17.54 4.65
N PRO A 140 -16.18 18.73 3.99
CA PRO A 140 -17.17 19.04 2.96
C PRO A 140 -17.17 17.99 1.86
N HIS A 141 -18.35 17.58 1.38
CA HIS A 141 -18.47 16.55 0.34
C HIS A 141 -17.67 16.91 -0.94
N LEU A 142 -17.80 18.14 -1.44
CA LEU A 142 -17.11 18.56 -2.66
C LEU A 142 -15.58 18.59 -2.48
N LEU A 143 -15.10 19.00 -1.30
CA LEU A 143 -13.68 18.95 -0.96
C LEU A 143 -13.19 17.50 -0.93
N ALA A 144 -13.90 16.60 -0.28
CA ALA A 144 -13.55 15.19 -0.23
C ALA A 144 -13.48 14.57 -1.65
N VAL A 145 -14.45 14.89 -2.51
CA VAL A 145 -14.46 14.43 -3.92
C VAL A 145 -13.26 14.99 -4.70
N ARG A 146 -12.91 16.26 -4.50
CA ARG A 146 -11.78 16.90 -5.18
C ARG A 146 -10.43 16.31 -4.74
N LEU A 147 -10.28 15.98 -3.47
CA LEU A 147 -9.06 15.41 -2.91
C LEU A 147 -8.98 13.89 -3.09
N ALA A 148 -10.07 13.25 -3.51
CA ALA A 148 -10.11 11.80 -3.67
C ALA A 148 -9.16 11.33 -4.76
N ARG A 149 -8.44 10.24 -4.48
CA ARG A 149 -7.51 9.56 -5.37
C ARG A 149 -7.82 8.07 -5.46
N ARG A 150 -7.46 7.43 -6.57
CA ARG A 150 -7.61 5.98 -6.73
C ARG A 150 -6.47 5.25 -6.04
N VAL A 151 -6.80 4.35 -5.14
CA VAL A 151 -5.86 3.51 -4.38
C VAL A 151 -6.24 2.04 -4.51
N ILE A 152 -5.27 1.16 -4.32
CA ILE A 152 -5.47 -0.28 -4.48
C ILE A 152 -5.28 -0.98 -3.13
N PRO A 153 -6.35 -1.54 -2.53
CA PRO A 153 -6.22 -2.37 -1.34
C PRO A 153 -5.47 -3.67 -1.64
N ASN A 154 -4.43 -3.97 -0.87
CA ASN A 154 -3.61 -5.17 -1.04
C ASN A 154 -4.45 -6.46 -0.91
N GLY A 155 -5.42 -6.47 0.00
CA GLY A 155 -6.30 -7.63 0.20
C GLY A 155 -7.24 -7.96 -0.95
N LYS A 156 -7.43 -7.04 -1.92
CA LYS A 156 -8.32 -7.23 -3.08
C LYS A 156 -7.63 -7.77 -4.32
N VAL A 157 -6.31 -7.74 -4.36
CA VAL A 157 -5.55 -8.09 -5.56
C VAL A 157 -4.92 -9.47 -5.44
N LYS A 158 -4.89 -10.18 -6.56
CA LYS A 158 -4.23 -11.48 -6.67
C LYS A 158 -3.34 -11.49 -7.91
N HIS A 159 -2.05 -11.49 -7.69
CA HIS A 159 -1.06 -11.39 -8.75
C HIS A 159 -1.21 -12.49 -9.82
N ARG A 160 -1.47 -13.72 -9.38
CA ARG A 160 -1.67 -14.85 -10.29
C ARG A 160 -2.90 -14.66 -11.21
N GLU A 161 -3.96 -14.03 -10.71
CA GLU A 161 -5.15 -13.72 -11.49
C GLU A 161 -4.87 -12.57 -12.46
N ALA A 162 -4.23 -11.51 -11.98
CA ALA A 162 -3.88 -10.34 -12.78
C ALA A 162 -3.01 -10.68 -13.99
N LEU A 163 -2.04 -11.58 -13.82
CA LEU A 163 -1.09 -11.93 -14.88
C LEU A 163 -1.56 -13.04 -15.81
N ARG A 164 -2.73 -13.64 -15.55
CA ARG A 164 -3.27 -14.72 -16.40
C ARG A 164 -3.51 -14.22 -17.83
N GLY A 165 -2.92 -14.90 -18.80
CA GLY A 165 -3.05 -14.56 -20.23
C GLY A 165 -2.20 -13.39 -20.72
N THR A 166 -1.47 -12.69 -19.83
CA THR A 166 -0.58 -11.59 -20.22
C THR A 166 0.74 -12.05 -20.81
N GLY A 167 1.14 -13.30 -20.53
CA GLY A 167 2.46 -13.83 -20.90
C GLY A 167 3.63 -13.25 -20.07
N VAL A 168 3.34 -12.57 -18.96
CA VAL A 168 4.37 -12.12 -18.00
C VAL A 168 4.77 -13.27 -17.11
N ILE A 169 6.07 -13.52 -16.99
CA ILE A 169 6.67 -14.49 -16.07
C ILE A 169 7.50 -13.70 -15.06
N LEU A 170 7.17 -13.85 -13.79
CA LEU A 170 7.87 -13.13 -12.73
C LEU A 170 9.27 -13.70 -12.49
N ALA A 171 10.23 -12.80 -12.28
CA ALA A 171 11.53 -13.16 -11.77
C ALA A 171 11.39 -13.85 -10.39
N LYS A 172 12.21 -14.86 -10.18
CA LYS A 172 12.26 -15.55 -8.89
C LYS A 172 13.32 -14.89 -8.01
N PRO A 173 13.02 -14.65 -6.73
CA PRO A 173 14.04 -14.16 -5.82
C PRO A 173 15.24 -15.13 -5.80
N PRO A 174 16.46 -14.62 -5.69
CA PRO A 174 17.63 -15.46 -5.61
C PRO A 174 17.48 -16.42 -4.42
N LYS A 175 17.70 -17.69 -4.67
CA LYS A 175 17.67 -18.68 -3.58
C LYS A 175 18.81 -18.35 -2.61
N TYR A 176 18.47 -17.89 -1.42
CA TYR A 176 19.45 -17.78 -0.35
C TYR A 176 20.06 -19.17 -0.10
N ARG A 177 21.33 -19.31 -0.42
CA ARG A 177 22.13 -20.45 0.01
C ARG A 177 22.89 -19.98 1.24
N ALA A 178 22.48 -20.47 2.40
CA ALA A 178 23.26 -20.25 3.61
C ALA A 178 24.73 -20.62 3.33
N PRO A 179 25.69 -19.76 3.72
CA PRO A 179 27.10 -20.11 3.63
C PRO A 179 27.30 -21.46 4.32
N ARG A 180 27.97 -22.37 3.63
CA ARG A 180 28.29 -23.70 4.22
C ARG A 180 29.71 -23.61 4.72
N ASP A 181 29.86 -23.27 5.99
CA ASP A 181 31.14 -23.32 6.66
C ASP A 181 31.57 -24.78 6.88
N ARG A 182 32.82 -25.00 6.98
CA ARG A 182 33.38 -26.30 7.29
C ARG A 182 34.19 -26.22 8.60
N CYS A 183 34.14 -27.27 9.35
CA CYS A 183 34.97 -27.42 10.53
C CYS A 183 36.45 -27.41 10.10
N ASP A 184 37.28 -26.57 10.71
CA ASP A 184 38.70 -26.43 10.41
C ASP A 184 39.50 -27.70 10.74
N HIS A 185 38.98 -28.54 11.64
CA HIS A 185 39.67 -29.78 12.08
C HIS A 185 39.30 -31.01 11.27
N CYS A 186 38.03 -31.21 10.90
CA CYS A 186 37.57 -32.43 10.24
C CYS A 186 36.84 -32.22 8.93
N GLY A 187 36.68 -30.98 8.47
CA GLY A 187 36.07 -30.61 7.19
C GLY A 187 34.58 -30.89 7.05
N VAL A 188 33.90 -31.35 8.10
CA VAL A 188 32.43 -31.55 8.06
C VAL A 188 31.72 -30.20 7.90
N PHE A 189 30.63 -30.17 7.16
CA PHE A 189 29.80 -29.00 7.07
C PHE A 189 29.15 -28.68 8.42
N ILE A 190 29.23 -27.42 8.83
CA ILE A 190 28.65 -26.88 10.06
C ILE A 190 27.66 -25.75 9.67
N SER A 191 26.66 -25.54 10.51
CA SER A 191 25.73 -24.42 10.35
C SER A 191 26.38 -23.11 10.82
N ASP A 192 25.82 -21.99 10.42
CA ASP A 192 26.26 -20.66 10.83
C ASP A 192 26.25 -20.53 12.39
N ALA A 193 25.22 -21.10 13.05
CA ALA A 193 25.15 -21.14 14.51
C ALA A 193 26.27 -21.98 15.17
N GLN A 194 26.87 -22.92 14.44
CA GLN A 194 27.96 -23.79 14.91
C GLN A 194 29.35 -23.25 14.55
N ARG A 195 29.41 -22.14 13.79
CA ARG A 195 30.66 -21.56 13.29
C ARG A 195 31.64 -21.18 14.40
N PHE A 196 31.12 -20.79 15.56
CA PHE A 196 31.92 -20.38 16.72
C PHE A 196 31.80 -21.35 17.92
N GLN A 197 31.35 -22.58 17.66
CA GLN A 197 31.18 -23.61 18.67
C GLN A 197 32.06 -24.83 18.37
N ASP A 198 32.20 -25.72 19.32
CA ASP A 198 32.88 -26.98 19.11
C ASP A 198 32.15 -27.83 18.06
N CYS A 199 32.93 -28.40 17.16
CA CYS A 199 32.38 -29.23 16.10
C CYS A 199 31.55 -30.40 16.65
N PRO A 200 30.30 -30.60 16.22
CA PRO A 200 29.48 -31.71 16.74
C PRO A 200 30.07 -33.10 16.43
N LYS A 201 30.92 -33.21 15.40
CA LYS A 201 31.52 -34.46 14.97
C LYS A 201 32.84 -34.74 15.65
N CYS A 202 33.81 -33.85 15.60
CA CYS A 202 35.18 -34.11 16.11
C CYS A 202 35.47 -33.38 17.44
N LYS A 203 34.57 -32.55 17.92
CA LYS A 203 34.70 -31.75 19.15
C LYS A 203 35.85 -30.71 19.10
N GLY A 204 36.47 -30.50 17.96
CA GLY A 204 37.47 -29.43 17.76
C GLY A 204 36.79 -28.06 17.80
N SER A 205 37.43 -27.07 18.43
CA SER A 205 36.92 -25.72 18.49
C SER A 205 36.99 -25.03 17.13
N ASN A 206 35.91 -24.46 16.66
CA ASN A 206 35.89 -23.59 15.49
C ASN A 206 35.89 -22.08 15.89
N ALA A 207 36.09 -21.79 17.17
CA ALA A 207 36.26 -20.41 17.62
C ALA A 207 37.59 -19.84 17.07
N PRO A 208 37.59 -18.54 16.63
CA PRO A 208 38.80 -17.88 16.12
C PRO A 208 39.87 -17.72 17.21
#